data_cd24b393ee038cac50ef738234782178
#
_entry.id   cd24b393ee038cac50ef738234782178
#
_cell.length_a   1.000
_cell.length_b   1.000
_cell.length_c   1.000
_cell.angle_alpha   90.00
_cell.angle_beta   90.00
_cell.angle_gamma   90.00
#
_symmetry.space_group_name_H-M   'P 1'
#
loop_
_entity.id
_entity.type
_entity.pdbx_description
1 polymer ?
#
loop_
_entity_poly.entity_id
_entity_poly.type
_entity_poly.pdbx_seq_one_letter_code
_entity_poly.pdbx_strand_id
1 'polypeptide(L)'
;GPSSVIEASVRIGKNAIISGGVFLGENSVVGENSIIYSNVSLYEETMIGENCIVHAGAILGSDGLGFAIQDSKWKKIEHLGNVRLENDVEIGAGCTIDKSSTGETLIKSGVKLDNQIHIAHNCEIGDDTIIGASTSIAGSTIIGARCKIGGGCGIVDNVSIADDITITPMSFVTKSLKNKGIYSGAPVLMEHESWLRNVAKIRREHKK
;
A
#
# COMPACT_ATOMS: atom_id res chain seq x y z
N GLY A 1 4.18 -8.13 23.95
CA GLY A 1 5.61 -7.87 24.23
C GLY A 1 5.79 -6.67 25.14
N PRO A 2 7.01 -6.41 25.62
CA PRO A 2 7.26 -5.29 26.53
C PRO A 2 7.01 -3.93 25.83
N SER A 3 6.59 -2.92 26.62
CA SER A 3 6.33 -1.55 26.16
C SER A 3 5.27 -1.42 25.06
N SER A 4 4.43 -2.42 24.86
CA SER A 4 3.29 -2.31 23.95
C SER A 4 2.16 -1.56 24.63
N VAL A 5 1.46 -0.72 23.85
CA VAL A 5 0.26 -0.01 24.26
C VAL A 5 -0.93 -0.60 23.52
N ILE A 6 -1.91 -1.11 24.26
CA ILE A 6 -3.10 -1.73 23.69
C ILE A 6 -4.32 -1.06 24.32
N GLU A 7 -5.10 -0.36 23.49
CA GLU A 7 -6.31 0.32 23.97
C GLU A 7 -7.38 -0.69 24.45
N ALA A 8 -8.22 -0.27 25.38
CA ALA A 8 -9.11 -1.17 26.09
C ALA A 8 -10.16 -1.88 25.22
N SER A 9 -10.52 -1.30 24.09
CA SER A 9 -11.51 -1.85 23.13
C SER A 9 -10.93 -2.80 22.10
N VAL A 10 -9.60 -3.02 22.09
CA VAL A 10 -8.91 -3.91 21.13
C VAL A 10 -9.31 -5.37 21.32
N ARG A 11 -9.54 -6.07 20.23
CA ARG A 11 -9.78 -7.52 20.23
C ARG A 11 -8.60 -8.26 19.62
N ILE A 12 -8.07 -9.23 20.35
CA ILE A 12 -6.93 -10.06 19.91
C ILE A 12 -7.39 -11.51 19.87
N GLY A 13 -7.27 -12.12 18.70
CA GLY A 13 -7.62 -13.51 18.46
C GLY A 13 -6.69 -14.51 19.15
N LYS A 14 -7.12 -15.75 19.21
CA LYS A 14 -6.37 -16.85 19.82
C LYS A 14 -5.02 -17.04 19.11
N ASN A 15 -3.97 -17.32 19.88
CA ASN A 15 -2.61 -17.52 19.41
C ASN A 15 -1.98 -16.34 18.67
N ALA A 16 -2.60 -15.16 18.64
CA ALA A 16 -1.97 -13.99 18.06
C ALA A 16 -0.74 -13.59 18.89
N ILE A 17 0.33 -13.17 18.21
CA ILE A 17 1.59 -12.75 18.82
C ILE A 17 1.77 -11.25 18.64
N ILE A 18 1.85 -10.51 19.74
CA ILE A 18 2.12 -9.07 19.75
C ILE A 18 3.53 -8.85 20.33
N SER A 19 4.44 -8.39 19.49
CA SER A 19 5.83 -8.11 19.89
C SER A 19 5.97 -6.80 20.68
N GLY A 20 7.19 -6.45 21.10
CA GLY A 20 7.43 -5.24 21.91
C GLY A 20 7.23 -3.94 21.16
N GLY A 21 6.83 -2.88 21.86
CA GLY A 21 6.67 -1.54 21.31
C GLY A 21 5.52 -1.36 20.32
N VAL A 22 4.60 -2.32 20.23
CA VAL A 22 3.42 -2.25 19.35
C VAL A 22 2.39 -1.29 19.95
N PHE A 23 1.78 -0.47 19.11
CA PHE A 23 0.59 0.31 19.44
C PHE A 23 -0.64 -0.27 18.72
N LEU A 24 -1.69 -0.58 19.47
CA LEU A 24 -3.00 -0.98 18.95
C LEU A 24 -4.05 0.05 19.39
N GLY A 25 -4.55 0.82 18.44
CA GLY A 25 -5.54 1.86 18.64
C GLY A 25 -6.95 1.33 18.93
N GLU A 26 -7.83 2.21 19.38
CA GLU A 26 -9.21 1.88 19.77
C GLU A 26 -9.96 1.09 18.69
N ASN A 27 -10.76 0.11 19.12
CA ASN A 27 -11.58 -0.75 18.27
C ASN A 27 -10.81 -1.55 17.20
N SER A 28 -9.48 -1.55 17.21
CA SER A 28 -8.72 -2.40 16.29
C SER A 28 -8.89 -3.89 16.63
N VAL A 29 -8.68 -4.73 15.60
CA VAL A 29 -8.85 -6.19 15.71
C VAL A 29 -7.61 -6.86 15.13
N VAL A 30 -7.08 -7.85 15.85
CA VAL A 30 -6.04 -8.76 15.35
C VAL A 30 -6.61 -10.18 15.34
N GLY A 31 -6.69 -10.79 14.18
CA GLY A 31 -7.24 -12.13 13.99
C GLY A 31 -6.37 -13.25 14.57
N GLU A 32 -6.93 -14.47 14.61
CA GLU A 32 -6.25 -15.65 15.16
C GLU A 32 -4.95 -15.95 14.42
N ASN A 33 -3.96 -16.48 15.14
CA ASN A 33 -2.64 -16.89 14.65
C ASN A 33 -1.82 -15.78 13.96
N SER A 34 -2.24 -14.52 14.01
CA SER A 34 -1.53 -13.41 13.38
C SER A 34 -0.35 -12.94 14.22
N ILE A 35 0.69 -12.44 13.55
CA ILE A 35 1.93 -11.98 14.18
C ILE A 35 2.13 -10.51 13.87
N ILE A 36 2.19 -9.70 14.93
CA ILE A 36 2.48 -8.27 14.86
C ILE A 36 3.87 -8.04 15.43
N TYR A 37 4.83 -7.74 14.57
CA TYR A 37 6.23 -7.52 14.96
C TYR A 37 6.44 -6.16 15.64
N SER A 38 7.66 -5.99 16.17
CA SER A 38 7.99 -4.83 17.02
C SER A 38 7.79 -3.48 16.33
N ASN A 39 7.33 -2.49 17.11
CA ASN A 39 7.13 -1.11 16.67
C ASN A 39 6.11 -0.95 15.53
N VAL A 40 5.21 -1.89 15.33
CA VAL A 40 4.04 -1.73 14.45
C VAL A 40 3.04 -0.81 15.14
N SER A 41 2.41 0.08 14.38
CA SER A 41 1.32 0.93 14.84
C SER A 41 0.06 0.63 14.03
N LEU A 42 -0.97 0.15 14.71
CA LEU A 42 -2.32 0.05 14.16
C LEU A 42 -3.14 1.21 14.74
N TYR A 43 -3.59 2.11 13.88
CA TYR A 43 -4.50 3.18 14.26
C TYR A 43 -5.89 2.62 14.57
N GLU A 44 -6.76 3.49 15.07
CA GLU A 44 -8.13 3.11 15.45
C GLU A 44 -8.87 2.38 14.31
N GLU A 45 -9.74 1.44 14.67
CA GLU A 45 -10.60 0.67 13.77
C GLU A 45 -9.87 -0.17 12.71
N THR A 46 -8.53 -0.29 12.78
CA THR A 46 -7.77 -1.15 11.89
C THR A 46 -8.09 -2.63 12.12
N MET A 47 -8.44 -3.35 11.07
CA MET A 47 -8.83 -4.76 11.14
C MET A 47 -7.79 -5.65 10.47
N ILE A 48 -7.20 -6.56 11.23
CA ILE A 48 -6.27 -7.58 10.74
C ILE A 48 -6.98 -8.94 10.80
N GLY A 49 -7.04 -9.64 9.67
CA GLY A 49 -7.61 -10.99 9.56
C GLY A 49 -6.77 -12.05 10.25
N GLU A 50 -7.06 -13.32 9.95
CA GLU A 50 -6.36 -14.48 10.50
C GLU A 50 -5.08 -14.81 9.73
N ASN A 51 -4.10 -15.43 10.40
CA ASN A 51 -2.83 -15.89 9.84
C ASN A 51 -2.02 -14.76 9.16
N CYS A 52 -2.22 -13.51 9.55
CA CYS A 52 -1.51 -12.37 8.98
C CYS A 52 -0.15 -12.15 9.66
N ILE A 53 0.78 -11.59 8.91
CA ILE A 53 2.09 -11.19 9.42
C ILE A 53 2.29 -9.70 9.11
N VAL A 54 2.52 -8.89 10.14
CA VAL A 54 2.84 -7.46 9.97
C VAL A 54 4.24 -7.23 10.54
N HIS A 55 5.19 -6.94 9.64
CA HIS A 55 6.59 -6.77 9.99
C HIS A 55 6.89 -5.42 10.65
N ALA A 56 8.07 -5.36 11.29
CA ALA A 56 8.46 -4.26 12.17
C ALA A 56 8.35 -2.87 11.52
N GLY A 57 7.85 -1.92 12.28
CA GLY A 57 7.75 -0.52 11.87
C GLY A 57 6.69 -0.21 10.83
N ALA A 58 5.84 -1.17 10.46
CA ALA A 58 4.70 -0.88 9.60
C ALA A 58 3.65 -0.02 10.34
N ILE A 59 3.00 0.88 9.62
CA ILE A 59 1.97 1.80 10.13
C ILE A 59 0.71 1.63 9.29
N LEU A 60 -0.40 1.24 9.91
CA LEU A 60 -1.67 1.01 9.27
C LEU A 60 -2.74 1.91 9.89
N GLY A 61 -3.48 2.62 9.04
CA GLY A 61 -4.62 3.45 9.46
C GLY A 61 -4.29 4.91 9.71
N SER A 62 -3.11 5.40 9.31
CA SER A 62 -2.85 6.84 9.32
C SER A 62 -3.73 7.58 8.30
N ASP A 63 -3.98 8.88 8.52
CA ASP A 63 -4.66 9.71 7.53
C ASP A 63 -3.83 9.83 6.25
N GLY A 64 -4.49 9.74 5.10
CA GLY A 64 -3.91 10.05 3.82
C GLY A 64 -3.87 11.56 3.53
N LEU A 65 -3.41 11.93 2.33
CA LEU A 65 -3.34 13.31 1.85
C LEU A 65 -4.74 13.80 1.42
N GLY A 66 -5.59 14.12 2.38
CA GLY A 66 -6.93 14.66 2.16
C GLY A 66 -7.00 16.14 2.50
N PHE A 67 -6.97 17.03 1.50
CA PHE A 67 -7.08 18.46 1.69
C PHE A 67 -7.91 19.10 0.58
N ALA A 68 -8.63 20.19 0.91
CA ALA A 68 -9.33 21.05 -0.04
C ALA A 68 -8.85 22.48 0.11
N ILE A 69 -8.90 23.25 -0.99
CA ILE A 69 -8.58 24.67 -0.94
C ILE A 69 -9.83 25.44 -0.47
N GLN A 70 -9.69 26.17 0.63
CA GLN A 70 -10.66 27.13 1.09
C GLN A 70 -9.94 28.43 1.45
N ASP A 71 -10.37 29.55 0.87
CA ASP A 71 -9.75 30.89 1.06
C ASP A 71 -8.22 30.88 0.81
N SER A 72 -7.80 30.24 -0.29
CA SER A 72 -6.39 30.05 -0.70
C SER A 72 -5.51 29.31 0.32
N LYS A 73 -6.11 28.56 1.23
CA LYS A 73 -5.41 27.72 2.22
C LYS A 73 -5.87 26.28 2.13
N TRP A 74 -4.97 25.35 2.42
CA TRP A 74 -5.28 23.95 2.53
C TRP A 74 -6.02 23.68 3.84
N LYS A 75 -7.24 23.18 3.75
CA LYS A 75 -8.00 22.65 4.88
C LYS A 75 -8.04 21.14 4.82
N LYS A 76 -7.76 20.50 5.95
CA LYS A 76 -7.80 19.05 6.07
C LYS A 76 -9.23 18.53 5.87
N ILE A 77 -9.34 17.43 5.12
CA ILE A 77 -10.52 16.58 5.03
C ILE A 77 -10.28 15.40 5.96
N GLU A 78 -11.14 15.23 6.96
CA GLU A 78 -11.04 14.13 7.91
C GLU A 78 -11.24 12.79 7.20
N HIS A 79 -10.42 11.81 7.57
CA HIS A 79 -10.57 10.43 7.14
C HIS A 79 -11.39 9.68 8.19
N LEU A 80 -12.58 9.23 7.83
CA LEU A 80 -13.55 8.58 8.71
C LEU A 80 -13.65 7.06 8.49
N GLY A 81 -12.87 6.54 7.56
CA GLY A 81 -12.83 5.12 7.27
C GLY A 81 -11.69 4.40 7.99
N ASN A 82 -11.44 3.18 7.61
CA ASN A 82 -10.46 2.33 8.24
C ASN A 82 -9.53 1.62 7.23
N VAL A 83 -8.63 0.77 7.74
CA VAL A 83 -7.84 -0.20 6.99
C VAL A 83 -8.31 -1.60 7.37
N ARG A 84 -8.49 -2.45 6.37
CA ARG A 84 -8.78 -3.86 6.57
C ARG A 84 -7.82 -4.75 5.80
N LEU A 85 -7.17 -5.66 6.50
CA LEU A 85 -6.49 -6.82 5.92
C LEU A 85 -7.39 -8.03 6.07
N GLU A 86 -7.60 -8.78 5.00
CA GLU A 86 -8.23 -10.09 5.07
C GLU A 86 -7.23 -11.16 5.56
N ASN A 87 -7.49 -12.44 5.33
CA ASN A 87 -6.68 -13.52 5.88
C ASN A 87 -5.39 -13.76 5.06
N ASP A 88 -4.40 -14.37 5.70
CA ASP A 88 -3.16 -14.82 5.05
C ASP A 88 -2.34 -13.68 4.39
N VAL A 89 -2.52 -12.44 4.85
CA VAL A 89 -1.80 -11.26 4.35
C VAL A 89 -0.45 -11.11 5.03
N GLU A 90 0.58 -10.73 4.26
CA GLU A 90 1.89 -10.36 4.80
C GLU A 90 2.26 -8.94 4.41
N ILE A 91 2.58 -8.12 5.41
CA ILE A 91 2.96 -6.71 5.25
C ILE A 91 4.43 -6.55 5.65
N GLY A 92 5.28 -6.15 4.72
CA GLY A 92 6.71 -5.95 4.92
C GLY A 92 7.05 -4.82 5.89
N ALA A 93 8.31 -4.79 6.29
CA ALA A 93 8.80 -3.80 7.26
C ALA A 93 8.71 -2.36 6.72
N GLY A 94 8.28 -1.44 7.58
CA GLY A 94 8.19 -0.01 7.23
C GLY A 94 7.14 0.32 6.17
N CYS A 95 6.20 -0.58 5.87
CA CYS A 95 5.05 -0.25 5.01
C CYS A 95 4.13 0.74 5.68
N THR A 96 3.48 1.60 4.88
CA THR A 96 2.43 2.52 5.33
C THR A 96 1.17 2.29 4.52
N ILE A 97 0.04 2.12 5.20
CA ILE A 97 -1.27 1.93 4.58
C ILE A 97 -2.23 2.94 5.21
N ASP A 98 -2.67 3.92 4.41
CA ASP A 98 -3.55 4.96 4.90
C ASP A 98 -5.01 4.47 4.98
N LYS A 99 -5.74 4.93 6.00
CA LYS A 99 -7.17 4.68 6.09
C LYS A 99 -7.94 5.41 4.99
N SER A 100 -9.07 4.88 4.63
CA SER A 100 -9.93 5.51 3.62
C SER A 100 -10.56 6.80 4.16
N SER A 101 -10.92 7.71 3.26
CA SER A 101 -11.71 8.89 3.64
C SER A 101 -13.12 8.50 4.09
N THR A 102 -13.71 7.50 3.44
CA THR A 102 -14.98 6.85 3.81
C THR A 102 -14.93 5.40 3.35
N GLY A 103 -15.44 4.46 4.15
CA GLY A 103 -15.33 3.02 3.87
C GLY A 103 -13.98 2.44 4.28
N GLU A 104 -13.37 1.62 3.45
CA GLU A 104 -12.17 0.85 3.80
C GLU A 104 -11.05 1.03 2.75
N THR A 105 -9.80 1.09 3.19
CA THR A 105 -8.64 0.70 2.37
C THR A 105 -8.47 -0.80 2.58
N LEU A 106 -8.61 -1.58 1.51
CA LEU A 106 -8.80 -3.03 1.60
C LEU A 106 -7.63 -3.80 0.98
N ILE A 107 -7.03 -4.68 1.78
CA ILE A 107 -6.01 -5.64 1.33
C ILE A 107 -6.61 -7.03 1.45
N LYS A 108 -6.89 -7.66 0.30
CA LYS A 108 -7.57 -8.95 0.24
C LYS A 108 -6.66 -10.12 0.60
N SER A 109 -7.27 -11.31 0.67
CA SER A 109 -6.61 -12.51 1.17
C SER A 109 -5.38 -12.90 0.35
N GLY A 110 -4.36 -13.42 1.01
CA GLY A 110 -3.14 -13.92 0.38
C GLY A 110 -2.16 -12.87 -0.14
N VAL A 111 -2.48 -11.58 -0.07
CA VAL A 111 -1.60 -10.49 -0.54
C VAL A 111 -0.27 -10.50 0.20
N LYS A 112 0.83 -10.26 -0.54
CA LYS A 112 2.18 -10.12 0.01
C LYS A 112 2.78 -8.79 -0.42
N LEU A 113 3.06 -7.95 0.56
CA LEU A 113 3.75 -6.67 0.37
C LEU A 113 5.18 -6.78 0.90
N ASP A 114 6.14 -6.49 0.06
CA ASP A 114 7.54 -6.36 0.47
C ASP A 114 7.76 -5.07 1.27
N ASN A 115 8.98 -4.75 1.63
CA ASN A 115 9.30 -3.66 2.55
C ASN A 115 9.08 -2.26 1.95
N GLN A 116 8.76 -1.27 2.80
CA GLN A 116 8.68 0.15 2.45
C GLN A 116 7.69 0.47 1.32
N ILE A 117 6.59 -0.26 1.24
CA ILE A 117 5.50 0.04 0.32
C ILE A 117 4.58 1.07 0.94
N HIS A 118 4.12 2.03 0.12
CA HIS A 118 3.06 2.96 0.50
C HIS A 118 1.77 2.65 -0.27
N ILE A 119 0.67 2.47 0.45
CA ILE A 119 -0.68 2.35 -0.10
C ILE A 119 -1.52 3.49 0.46
N ALA A 120 -1.91 4.40 -0.42
CA ALA A 120 -2.73 5.54 -0.05
C ALA A 120 -4.20 5.14 0.18
N HIS A 121 -4.99 6.10 0.65
CA HIS A 121 -6.38 5.94 1.06
C HIS A 121 -7.30 5.39 -0.05
N ASN A 122 -8.33 4.64 0.34
CA ASN A 122 -9.37 4.10 -0.56
C ASN A 122 -8.85 3.12 -1.63
N CYS A 123 -7.65 2.58 -1.47
CA CYS A 123 -7.13 1.55 -2.36
C CYS A 123 -7.74 0.18 -2.07
N GLU A 124 -7.81 -0.66 -3.10
CA GLU A 124 -8.15 -2.08 -3.00
C GLU A 124 -7.09 -2.91 -3.69
N ILE A 125 -6.51 -3.89 -2.96
CA ILE A 125 -5.53 -4.85 -3.49
C ILE A 125 -6.16 -6.23 -3.52
N GLY A 126 -6.31 -6.80 -4.71
CA GLY A 126 -6.98 -8.08 -4.95
C GLY A 126 -6.18 -9.29 -4.46
N ASP A 127 -6.89 -10.41 -4.31
CA ASP A 127 -6.38 -11.65 -3.74
C ASP A 127 -5.09 -12.13 -4.39
N ASP A 128 -4.19 -12.71 -3.59
CA ASP A 128 -2.93 -13.32 -4.04
C ASP A 128 -2.01 -12.40 -4.85
N THR A 129 -2.19 -11.09 -4.76
CA THR A 129 -1.32 -10.12 -5.42
C THR A 129 -0.04 -9.93 -4.60
N ILE A 130 1.10 -9.86 -5.31
CA ILE A 130 2.42 -9.60 -4.71
C ILE A 130 3.00 -8.28 -5.21
N ILE A 131 3.58 -7.49 -4.31
CA ILE A 131 4.13 -6.16 -4.61
C ILE A 131 5.55 -6.06 -4.05
N GLY A 132 6.50 -5.71 -4.91
CA GLY A 132 7.90 -5.54 -4.55
C GLY A 132 8.19 -4.23 -3.82
N ALA A 133 9.30 -4.21 -3.10
CA ALA A 133 9.69 -3.13 -2.19
C ALA A 133 9.66 -1.73 -2.81
N SER A 134 9.43 -0.73 -1.96
CA SER A 134 9.48 0.71 -2.32
C SER A 134 8.50 1.11 -3.43
N THR A 135 7.44 0.35 -3.66
CA THR A 135 6.35 0.71 -4.58
C THR A 135 5.37 1.66 -3.88
N SER A 136 4.90 2.67 -4.60
CA SER A 136 3.92 3.63 -4.11
C SER A 136 2.64 3.58 -4.95
N ILE A 137 1.50 3.46 -4.28
CA ILE A 137 0.17 3.37 -4.88
C ILE A 137 -0.65 4.54 -4.38
N ALA A 138 -1.04 5.42 -5.31
CA ALA A 138 -1.84 6.59 -4.99
C ALA A 138 -3.33 6.25 -4.78
N GLY A 139 -4.06 7.18 -4.17
CA GLY A 139 -5.40 6.95 -3.65
C GLY A 139 -6.45 6.46 -4.66
N SER A 140 -7.44 5.73 -4.17
CA SER A 140 -8.56 5.22 -4.96
C SER A 140 -8.15 4.30 -6.12
N THR A 141 -6.98 3.68 -6.03
CA THR A 141 -6.50 2.71 -7.02
C THR A 141 -6.98 1.31 -6.67
N ILE A 142 -7.45 0.58 -7.68
CA ILE A 142 -7.90 -0.80 -7.56
C ILE A 142 -6.92 -1.70 -8.32
N ILE A 143 -6.31 -2.65 -7.63
CA ILE A 143 -5.44 -3.67 -8.20
C ILE A 143 -6.15 -5.01 -8.11
N GLY A 144 -6.29 -5.69 -9.23
CA GLY A 144 -6.93 -7.00 -9.33
C GLY A 144 -6.16 -8.12 -8.64
N ALA A 145 -6.70 -9.32 -8.72
CA ALA A 145 -6.13 -10.50 -8.11
C ALA A 145 -4.92 -11.06 -8.88
N ARG A 146 -4.02 -11.77 -8.20
CA ARG A 146 -2.87 -12.50 -8.76
C ARG A 146 -1.93 -11.62 -9.59
N CYS A 147 -1.91 -10.32 -9.32
CA CYS A 147 -0.97 -9.40 -9.95
C CYS A 147 0.43 -9.56 -9.37
N LYS A 148 1.44 -9.25 -10.19
CA LYS A 148 2.84 -9.21 -9.78
C LYS A 148 3.41 -7.83 -10.11
N ILE A 149 3.64 -7.02 -9.09
CA ILE A 149 4.16 -5.67 -9.25
C ILE A 149 5.60 -5.64 -8.77
N GLY A 150 6.51 -5.29 -9.68
CA GLY A 150 7.94 -5.17 -9.36
C GLY A 150 8.23 -4.01 -8.41
N GLY A 151 9.38 -4.06 -7.75
CA GLY A 151 9.78 -3.02 -6.80
C GLY A 151 10.01 -1.65 -7.45
N GLY A 152 9.86 -0.60 -6.66
CA GLY A 152 10.09 0.79 -7.09
C GLY A 152 9.08 1.31 -8.11
N CYS A 153 7.92 0.68 -8.24
CA CYS A 153 6.86 1.15 -9.13
C CYS A 153 6.12 2.35 -8.53
N GLY A 154 5.64 3.24 -9.40
CA GLY A 154 4.69 4.29 -9.05
C GLY A 154 3.36 4.07 -9.78
N ILE A 155 2.24 4.14 -9.07
CA ILE A 155 0.91 3.99 -9.65
C ILE A 155 0.10 5.22 -9.29
N VAL A 156 -0.38 5.95 -10.32
CA VAL A 156 -1.19 7.16 -10.10
C VAL A 156 -2.56 6.83 -9.52
N ASP A 157 -3.23 7.83 -8.99
CA ASP A 157 -4.56 7.74 -8.41
C ASP A 157 -5.67 7.38 -9.41
N ASN A 158 -6.77 6.84 -8.89
CA ASN A 158 -8.00 6.57 -9.65
C ASN A 158 -7.81 5.65 -10.87
N VAL A 159 -6.84 4.73 -10.85
CA VAL A 159 -6.65 3.72 -11.90
C VAL A 159 -7.09 2.35 -11.44
N SER A 160 -7.44 1.49 -12.42
CA SER A 160 -7.75 0.09 -12.19
C SER A 160 -6.79 -0.80 -12.97
N ILE A 161 -6.23 -1.78 -12.31
CA ILE A 161 -5.36 -2.81 -12.88
C ILE A 161 -6.12 -4.13 -12.81
N ALA A 162 -6.38 -4.75 -13.96
CA ALA A 162 -7.13 -6.02 -14.03
C ALA A 162 -6.31 -7.18 -13.41
N ASP A 163 -6.97 -8.32 -13.23
CA ASP A 163 -6.35 -9.54 -12.71
C ASP A 163 -5.20 -10.04 -13.58
N ASP A 164 -4.30 -10.82 -12.99
CA ASP A 164 -3.23 -11.55 -13.67
C ASP A 164 -2.25 -10.65 -14.45
N ILE A 165 -2.07 -9.41 -14.04
CA ILE A 165 -1.12 -8.47 -14.66
C ILE A 165 0.24 -8.55 -13.97
N THR A 166 1.31 -8.52 -14.78
CA THR A 166 2.67 -8.34 -14.28
C THR A 166 3.20 -6.97 -14.69
N ILE A 167 3.68 -6.19 -13.72
CA ILE A 167 4.36 -4.90 -13.95
C ILE A 167 5.82 -5.06 -13.58
N THR A 168 6.73 -4.77 -14.51
CA THR A 168 8.17 -4.87 -14.26
C THR A 168 8.67 -3.78 -13.32
N PRO A 169 9.77 -4.00 -12.58
CA PRO A 169 10.31 -3.04 -11.63
C PRO A 169 10.52 -1.64 -12.21
N MET A 170 10.44 -0.60 -11.36
CA MET A 170 10.68 0.81 -11.70
C MET A 170 9.71 1.38 -12.74
N SER A 171 8.58 0.72 -12.98
CA SER A 171 7.56 1.21 -13.93
C SER A 171 6.69 2.30 -13.32
N PHE A 172 6.28 3.27 -14.15
CA PHE A 172 5.33 4.32 -13.75
C PHE A 172 4.01 4.13 -14.51
N VAL A 173 2.96 3.73 -13.77
CA VAL A 173 1.63 3.43 -14.32
C VAL A 173 0.76 4.68 -14.25
N THR A 174 0.41 5.23 -15.41
CA THR A 174 -0.34 6.49 -15.53
C THR A 174 -1.78 6.32 -16.04
N LYS A 175 -2.23 5.09 -16.25
CA LYS A 175 -3.57 4.77 -16.76
C LYS A 175 -3.98 3.35 -16.36
N SER A 176 -5.27 3.09 -16.37
CA SER A 176 -5.82 1.76 -16.12
C SER A 176 -5.32 0.71 -17.13
N LEU A 177 -5.03 -0.50 -16.61
CA LEU A 177 -4.59 -1.65 -17.40
C LEU A 177 -5.70 -2.70 -17.41
N LYS A 178 -6.35 -2.87 -18.56
CA LYS A 178 -7.58 -3.69 -18.67
C LYS A 178 -7.31 -5.13 -19.12
N ASN A 179 -6.17 -5.39 -19.72
CA ASN A 179 -5.87 -6.69 -20.32
C ASN A 179 -4.74 -7.38 -19.56
N LYS A 180 -4.91 -8.66 -19.25
CA LYS A 180 -3.84 -9.52 -18.75
C LYS A 180 -2.58 -9.42 -19.63
N GLY A 181 -1.42 -9.33 -19.01
CA GLY A 181 -0.14 -9.23 -19.73
C GLY A 181 1.00 -8.76 -18.86
N ILE A 182 2.14 -8.55 -19.50
CA ILE A 182 3.35 -8.00 -18.87
C ILE A 182 3.53 -6.57 -19.38
N TYR A 183 3.65 -5.63 -18.47
CA TYR A 183 3.81 -4.21 -18.74
C TYR A 183 5.13 -3.70 -18.21
N SER A 184 5.81 -2.87 -18.96
CA SER A 184 7.10 -2.27 -18.62
C SER A 184 7.08 -0.78 -18.88
N GLY A 185 7.54 0.02 -17.92
CA GLY A 185 7.53 1.48 -18.01
C GLY A 185 8.79 2.14 -17.45
N ALA A 186 9.85 1.35 -17.18
CA ALA A 186 11.12 1.88 -16.69
C ALA A 186 12.00 2.36 -17.87
N PRO A 187 12.74 3.48 -17.70
CA PRO A 187 13.74 3.88 -18.67
C PRO A 187 14.88 2.84 -18.70
N VAL A 188 15.39 2.58 -19.91
CA VAL A 188 16.52 1.67 -20.09
C VAL A 188 17.79 2.29 -19.53
N LEU A 189 18.52 1.57 -18.68
CA LEU A 189 19.83 1.97 -18.22
C LEU A 189 20.81 1.95 -19.40
N MET A 190 21.52 3.06 -19.60
CA MET A 190 22.53 3.21 -20.64
C MET A 190 23.64 4.14 -20.19
N GLU A 191 24.72 4.17 -20.94
CA GLU A 191 25.83 5.09 -20.72
C GLU A 191 25.33 6.55 -20.85
N HIS A 192 25.83 7.47 -20.00
CA HIS A 192 25.28 8.81 -19.79
C HIS A 192 25.17 9.64 -21.09
N GLU A 193 26.22 9.63 -21.95
CA GLU A 193 26.17 10.37 -23.21
C GLU A 193 25.12 9.81 -24.19
N SER A 194 24.94 8.49 -24.18
CA SER A 194 23.89 7.83 -24.98
C SER A 194 22.50 8.18 -24.48
N TRP A 195 22.32 8.26 -23.14
CA TRP A 195 21.08 8.73 -22.51
C TRP A 195 20.76 10.16 -22.93
N LEU A 196 21.73 11.08 -22.85
CA LEU A 196 21.54 12.48 -23.27
C LEU A 196 21.11 12.59 -24.75
N ARG A 197 21.73 11.82 -25.63
CA ARG A 197 21.35 11.76 -27.04
C ARG A 197 19.92 11.28 -27.25
N ASN A 198 19.48 10.25 -26.53
CA ASN A 198 18.14 9.71 -26.61
C ASN A 198 17.09 10.71 -26.07
N VAL A 199 17.33 11.35 -24.94
CA VAL A 199 16.46 12.40 -24.40
C VAL A 199 16.32 13.57 -25.37
N ALA A 200 17.40 13.98 -26.04
CA ALA A 200 17.36 15.04 -27.04
C ALA A 200 16.53 14.66 -28.28
N LYS A 201 16.55 13.40 -28.71
CA LYS A 201 15.69 12.89 -29.81
C LYS A 201 14.22 12.95 -29.42
N ILE A 202 13.84 12.41 -28.26
CA ILE A 202 12.47 12.42 -27.75
C ILE A 202 11.92 13.85 -27.69
N ARG A 203 12.70 14.82 -27.16
CA ARG A 203 12.30 16.24 -27.10
C ARG A 203 12.08 16.87 -28.48
N ARG A 204 12.80 16.45 -29.50
CA ARG A 204 12.63 16.97 -30.88
C ARG A 204 11.38 16.41 -31.55
N GLU A 205 11.05 15.14 -31.30
CA GLU A 205 9.85 14.49 -31.86
C GLU A 205 8.57 15.08 -31.30
N HIS A 206 8.57 15.49 -30.04
CA HIS A 206 7.42 16.18 -29.41
C HIS A 206 7.23 17.66 -29.78
N LYS A 207 8.15 18.25 -30.54
CA LYS A 207 8.02 19.63 -31.04
C LYS A 207 7.46 19.73 -32.46
N LYS A 208 7.16 18.63 -33.10
CA LYS A 208 6.44 18.53 -34.39
C LYS A 208 4.95 18.22 -34.13
#